data_715721401bb57cb730a35788b9b7f616
#
_entry.id   715721401bb57cb730a35788b9b7f616
#
_cell.length_a   1.000
_cell.length_b   1.000
_cell.length_c   1.000
_cell.angle_alpha   90.00
_cell.angle_beta   90.00
_cell.angle_gamma   90.00
#
_symmetry.space_group_name_H-M   'P 1'
#
loop_
_entity.id
_entity.type
_entity.pdbx_description
1 polymer ?
#
loop_
_entity_poly.entity_id
_entity_poly.type
_entity_poly.pdbx_seq_one_letter_code
_entity_poly.pdbx_strand_id
1 'polypeptide(L)'
;MAAGYAELLRTRHAARLLVGTLIGRLPNGTGPIAIVLFTRAEGGSYSLAGALAAVYGLANAVGQPLLGRAVDLFGQPRVQLPAAVVSALGMVWLAVAGTGSAWAAYGAVVVAGLSTPPLEGGLRALWPGVLGGKEERVHAAYAMDAVAQEVMFTVGPLLVTLFVALWDPAAALLVINAIGVLGALSVVVSEPSRAWRSEPREAHWLGALRSPGLLALLGSFFFVGGALGSITVAGVAYADDHGNQAVYGWLMAALGLGALAGGVTYGARQWAGAPERRLRLLVALLAVCYLPLMLVPGPVAMAGLAALAGVFLAPALACAFIVVDRHAPAGTVTEAFSWLVTFFGVGAAIGTAAAGPAVELGGTASGFGVASVAGAAALLVLTVTQRILAAPARARTVDASSPASSQGPAAGPAAGPDGGVAEGPAERLVGN
;
A
#
# COMPACT_ATOMS: atom_id res chain seq x y z
N MET A 1 -12.37 10.72 -19.51
CA MET A 1 -11.88 10.61 -18.10
C MET A 1 -12.23 9.25 -17.47
N ALA A 2 -13.47 8.81 -17.49
CA ALA A 2 -13.81 7.40 -17.14
C ALA A 2 -13.15 6.36 -18.07
N ALA A 3 -12.75 6.76 -19.27
CA ALA A 3 -12.05 5.92 -20.24
C ALA A 3 -10.70 5.38 -19.71
N GLY A 4 -9.96 6.12 -18.89
CA GLY A 4 -8.65 5.70 -18.40
C GLY A 4 -8.71 4.50 -17.42
N TYR A 5 -9.59 4.53 -16.43
CA TYR A 5 -9.78 3.40 -15.50
C TYR A 5 -10.45 2.21 -16.19
N ALA A 6 -11.44 2.45 -17.07
CA ALA A 6 -12.07 1.39 -17.84
C ALA A 6 -11.07 0.72 -18.79
N GLU A 7 -10.20 1.49 -19.44
CA GLU A 7 -9.13 0.96 -20.30
C GLU A 7 -8.10 0.15 -19.48
N LEU A 8 -7.74 0.64 -18.29
CA LEU A 8 -6.83 -0.05 -17.37
C LEU A 8 -7.41 -1.40 -16.94
N LEU A 9 -8.69 -1.46 -16.53
CA LEU A 9 -9.37 -2.69 -16.15
C LEU A 9 -9.58 -3.66 -17.33
N ARG A 10 -9.64 -3.16 -18.56
CA ARG A 10 -9.69 -4.00 -19.77
C ARG A 10 -8.32 -4.59 -20.15
N THR A 11 -7.22 -4.09 -19.56
CA THR A 11 -5.90 -4.69 -19.77
C THR A 11 -5.90 -6.13 -19.25
N ARG A 12 -5.35 -7.05 -20.02
CA ARG A 12 -5.29 -8.47 -19.69
C ARG A 12 -4.73 -8.66 -18.27
N HIS A 13 -5.43 -9.42 -17.45
CA HIS A 13 -5.12 -9.71 -16.04
C HIS A 13 -5.33 -8.57 -15.03
N ALA A 14 -5.44 -7.28 -15.43
CA ALA A 14 -5.51 -6.16 -14.49
C ALA A 14 -6.70 -6.26 -13.52
N ALA A 15 -7.92 -6.47 -14.04
CA ALA A 15 -9.11 -6.62 -13.21
C ALA A 15 -9.00 -7.83 -12.27
N ARG A 16 -8.51 -8.97 -12.75
CA ARG A 16 -8.32 -10.18 -11.93
C ARG A 16 -7.34 -9.95 -10.80
N LEU A 17 -6.21 -9.31 -11.08
CA LEU A 17 -5.18 -9.01 -10.09
C LEU A 17 -5.70 -8.04 -9.03
N LEU A 18 -6.41 -6.98 -9.43
CA LEU A 18 -6.99 -6.01 -8.51
C LEU A 18 -8.05 -6.67 -7.62
N VAL A 19 -9.05 -7.31 -8.21
CA VAL A 19 -10.15 -7.95 -7.47
C VAL A 19 -9.64 -9.09 -6.59
N GLY A 20 -8.74 -9.94 -7.12
CA GLY A 20 -8.12 -11.01 -6.35
C GLY A 20 -7.33 -10.49 -5.15
N THR A 21 -6.58 -9.40 -5.33
CA THR A 21 -5.85 -8.74 -4.24
C THR A 21 -6.80 -8.15 -3.21
N LEU A 22 -7.86 -7.45 -3.62
CA LEU A 22 -8.86 -6.89 -2.70
C LEU A 22 -9.52 -7.98 -1.85
N ILE A 23 -9.95 -9.06 -2.49
CA ILE A 23 -10.52 -10.23 -1.80
C ILE A 23 -9.47 -10.87 -0.87
N GLY A 24 -8.25 -11.03 -1.34
CA GLY A 24 -7.16 -11.61 -0.57
C GLY A 24 -6.73 -10.78 0.64
N ARG A 25 -6.96 -9.46 0.60
CA ARG A 25 -6.65 -8.51 1.69
C ARG A 25 -7.76 -8.42 2.74
N LEU A 26 -8.94 -8.96 2.48
CA LEU A 26 -10.08 -8.88 3.39
C LEU A 26 -9.72 -9.33 4.82
N PRO A 27 -9.03 -10.47 5.04
CA PRO A 27 -8.63 -10.88 6.39
C PRO A 27 -7.71 -9.86 7.08
N ASN A 28 -6.79 -9.22 6.34
CA ASN A 28 -5.89 -8.20 6.89
C ASN A 28 -6.67 -6.97 7.38
N GLY A 29 -7.58 -6.45 6.55
CA GLY A 29 -8.36 -5.26 6.88
C GLY A 29 -9.41 -5.48 7.97
N THR A 30 -9.87 -6.71 8.15
CA THR A 30 -10.97 -7.04 9.07
C THR A 30 -10.55 -7.87 10.28
N GLY A 31 -9.33 -8.42 10.28
CA GLY A 31 -8.81 -9.30 11.32
C GLY A 31 -8.99 -8.77 12.75
N PRO A 32 -8.58 -7.54 13.06
CA PRO A 32 -8.72 -7.01 14.41
C PRO A 32 -10.17 -7.01 14.91
N ILE A 33 -11.14 -6.57 14.08
CA ILE A 33 -12.55 -6.54 14.47
C ILE A 33 -13.13 -7.95 14.58
N ALA A 34 -12.76 -8.87 13.68
CA ALA A 34 -13.21 -10.25 13.72
C ALA A 34 -12.73 -10.98 14.98
N ILE A 35 -11.45 -10.75 15.38
CA ILE A 35 -10.87 -11.29 16.62
C ILE A 35 -11.62 -10.75 17.84
N VAL A 36 -11.91 -9.44 17.87
CA VAL A 36 -12.66 -8.83 18.99
C VAL A 36 -14.05 -9.43 19.12
N LEU A 37 -14.80 -9.51 18.02
CA LEU A 37 -16.16 -10.08 18.03
C LEU A 37 -16.16 -11.55 18.42
N PHE A 38 -15.23 -12.34 17.90
CA PHE A 38 -15.06 -13.75 18.29
C PHE A 38 -14.76 -13.91 19.78
N THR A 39 -13.75 -13.16 20.28
CA THR A 39 -13.34 -13.23 21.70
C THR A 39 -14.48 -12.86 22.63
N ARG A 40 -15.28 -11.86 22.26
CA ARG A 40 -16.45 -11.44 23.05
C ARG A 40 -17.57 -12.48 23.04
N ALA A 41 -17.80 -13.14 21.92
CA ALA A 41 -18.79 -14.22 21.80
C ALA A 41 -18.41 -15.44 22.65
N GLU A 42 -17.12 -15.75 22.77
CA GLU A 42 -16.57 -16.80 23.64
C GLU A 42 -16.58 -16.41 25.13
N GLY A 43 -17.15 -15.27 25.51
CA GLY A 43 -17.21 -14.79 26.90
C GLY A 43 -15.91 -14.16 27.42
N GLY A 44 -14.91 -13.93 26.52
CA GLY A 44 -13.64 -13.27 26.88
C GLY A 44 -13.88 -11.80 27.26
N SER A 45 -13.00 -11.22 28.10
CA SER A 45 -13.07 -9.82 28.49
C SER A 45 -12.74 -8.88 27.33
N TYR A 46 -13.18 -7.62 27.39
CA TYR A 46 -12.77 -6.59 26.43
C TYR A 46 -11.25 -6.37 26.40
N SER A 47 -10.62 -6.49 27.59
CA SER A 47 -9.16 -6.42 27.72
C SER A 47 -8.46 -7.52 26.92
N LEU A 48 -8.92 -8.78 27.03
CA LEU A 48 -8.37 -9.90 26.26
C LEU A 48 -8.61 -9.70 24.76
N ALA A 49 -9.81 -9.28 24.36
CA ALA A 49 -10.16 -9.04 22.97
C ALA A 49 -9.27 -7.97 22.34
N GLY A 50 -9.10 -6.84 23.04
CA GLY A 50 -8.19 -5.76 22.61
C GLY A 50 -6.73 -6.19 22.54
N ALA A 51 -6.26 -6.97 23.55
CA ALA A 51 -4.90 -7.47 23.57
C ALA A 51 -4.62 -8.44 22.41
N LEU A 52 -5.53 -9.38 22.11
CA LEU A 52 -5.40 -10.29 20.97
C LEU A 52 -5.37 -9.56 19.64
N ALA A 53 -6.25 -8.57 19.45
CA ALA A 53 -6.27 -7.73 18.24
C ALA A 53 -4.98 -6.91 18.10
N ALA A 54 -4.47 -6.36 19.20
CA ALA A 54 -3.20 -5.60 19.20
C ALA A 54 -2.01 -6.52 18.87
N VAL A 55 -1.94 -7.71 19.47
CA VAL A 55 -0.87 -8.68 19.17
C VAL A 55 -0.92 -9.15 17.72
N TYR A 56 -2.12 -9.40 17.17
CA TYR A 56 -2.28 -9.67 15.73
C TYR A 56 -1.73 -8.53 14.87
N GLY A 57 -2.09 -7.29 15.19
CA GLY A 57 -1.62 -6.12 14.45
C GLY A 57 -0.11 -5.94 14.52
N LEU A 58 0.51 -6.13 15.70
CA LEU A 58 1.96 -6.09 15.87
C LEU A 58 2.68 -7.21 15.10
N ALA A 59 2.15 -8.44 15.18
CA ALA A 59 2.67 -9.57 14.44
C ALA A 59 2.60 -9.31 12.92
N ASN A 60 1.48 -8.76 12.43
CA ASN A 60 1.33 -8.36 11.03
C ASN A 60 2.33 -7.26 10.64
N ALA A 61 2.54 -6.25 11.47
CA ALA A 61 3.50 -5.18 11.21
C ALA A 61 4.94 -5.71 11.05
N VAL A 62 5.30 -6.76 11.77
CA VAL A 62 6.60 -7.45 11.63
C VAL A 62 6.60 -8.39 10.42
N GLY A 63 5.51 -9.14 10.22
CA GLY A 63 5.39 -10.13 9.15
C GLY A 63 5.41 -9.53 7.75
N GLN A 64 4.76 -8.39 7.56
CA GLN A 64 4.63 -7.73 6.25
C GLN A 64 5.99 -7.46 5.56
N PRO A 65 6.97 -6.78 6.17
CA PRO A 65 8.25 -6.55 5.50
C PRO A 65 9.10 -7.81 5.36
N LEU A 66 9.01 -8.77 6.29
CA LEU A 66 9.72 -10.04 6.19
C LEU A 66 9.21 -10.87 5.00
N LEU A 67 7.90 -10.99 4.88
CA LEU A 67 7.26 -11.67 3.75
C LEU A 67 7.44 -10.91 2.44
N GLY A 68 7.41 -9.56 2.47
CA GLY A 68 7.72 -8.73 1.32
C GLY A 68 9.11 -9.00 0.78
N ARG A 69 10.10 -9.07 1.67
CA ARG A 69 11.47 -9.46 1.34
C ARG A 69 11.55 -10.90 0.80
N ALA A 70 10.81 -11.83 1.40
CA ALA A 70 10.75 -13.20 0.91
C ALA A 70 10.13 -13.28 -0.49
N VAL A 71 9.10 -12.47 -0.79
CA VAL A 71 8.51 -12.35 -2.14
C VAL A 71 9.54 -11.86 -3.15
N ASP A 72 10.32 -10.83 -2.80
CA ASP A 72 11.36 -10.30 -3.68
C ASP A 72 12.49 -11.33 -3.92
N LEU A 73 12.75 -12.25 -2.97
CA LEU A 73 13.76 -13.30 -3.10
C LEU A 73 13.29 -14.54 -3.84
N PHE A 74 12.09 -15.03 -3.53
CA PHE A 74 11.61 -16.36 -3.94
C PHE A 74 10.49 -16.29 -4.98
N GLY A 75 9.93 -15.10 -5.23
CA GLY A 75 8.79 -14.87 -6.12
C GLY A 75 7.44 -15.01 -5.41
N GLN A 76 6.42 -14.38 -5.99
CA GLN A 76 5.10 -14.24 -5.37
C GLN A 76 4.40 -15.56 -5.02
N PRO A 77 4.30 -16.55 -5.95
CA PRO A 77 3.53 -17.77 -5.68
C PRO A 77 4.10 -18.62 -4.53
N ARG A 78 5.44 -18.63 -4.38
CA ARG A 78 6.12 -19.44 -3.36
C ARG A 78 5.98 -18.89 -1.95
N VAL A 79 5.61 -17.62 -1.82
CA VAL A 79 5.52 -16.94 -0.51
C VAL A 79 4.09 -16.57 -0.19
N GLN A 80 3.38 -15.90 -1.09
CA GLN A 80 2.06 -15.34 -0.77
C GLN A 80 1.00 -16.40 -0.50
N LEU A 81 0.96 -17.50 -1.26
CA LEU A 81 -0.04 -18.54 -1.05
C LEU A 81 0.22 -19.34 0.24
N PRO A 82 1.44 -19.87 0.49
CA PRO A 82 1.73 -20.49 1.79
C PRO A 82 1.46 -19.57 2.98
N ALA A 83 1.85 -18.29 2.88
CA ALA A 83 1.59 -17.31 3.91
C ALA A 83 0.08 -17.13 4.16
N ALA A 84 -0.75 -16.99 3.12
CA ALA A 84 -2.19 -16.90 3.24
C ALA A 84 -2.81 -18.14 3.92
N VAL A 85 -2.33 -19.33 3.54
CA VAL A 85 -2.81 -20.59 4.15
C VAL A 85 -2.41 -20.69 5.62
N VAL A 86 -1.16 -20.38 5.97
CA VAL A 86 -0.69 -20.38 7.36
C VAL A 86 -1.43 -19.34 8.20
N SER A 87 -1.68 -18.15 7.66
CA SER A 87 -2.49 -17.12 8.32
C SER A 87 -3.91 -17.62 8.59
N ALA A 88 -4.56 -18.24 7.61
CA ALA A 88 -5.90 -18.82 7.76
C ALA A 88 -5.90 -19.97 8.78
N LEU A 89 -4.88 -20.85 8.77
CA LEU A 89 -4.74 -21.92 9.78
C LEU A 89 -4.54 -21.37 11.20
N GLY A 90 -3.84 -20.23 11.35
CA GLY A 90 -3.75 -19.52 12.63
C GLY A 90 -5.14 -19.09 13.13
N MET A 91 -6.01 -18.58 12.24
CA MET A 91 -7.37 -18.21 12.62
C MET A 91 -8.28 -19.43 12.85
N VAL A 92 -8.09 -20.54 12.14
CA VAL A 92 -8.73 -21.82 12.45
C VAL A 92 -8.30 -22.29 13.84
N TRP A 93 -7.01 -22.21 14.15
CA TRP A 93 -6.51 -22.56 15.49
C TRP A 93 -7.18 -21.71 16.58
N LEU A 94 -7.30 -20.38 16.37
CA LEU A 94 -8.02 -19.50 17.30
C LEU A 94 -9.47 -19.96 17.48
N ALA A 95 -10.18 -20.22 16.39
CA ALA A 95 -11.59 -20.64 16.41
C ALA A 95 -11.80 -21.98 17.13
N VAL A 96 -10.88 -22.95 16.98
CA VAL A 96 -10.98 -24.28 17.59
C VAL A 96 -10.54 -24.28 19.06
N ALA A 97 -9.45 -23.57 19.39
CA ALA A 97 -8.94 -23.48 20.75
C ALA A 97 -9.78 -22.59 21.66
N GLY A 98 -10.55 -21.66 21.06
CA GLY A 98 -11.31 -20.67 21.81
C GLY A 98 -10.41 -19.72 22.61
N THR A 99 -10.99 -19.04 23.58
CA THR A 99 -10.30 -18.10 24.47
C THR A 99 -9.98 -18.69 25.85
N GLY A 100 -10.33 -19.97 26.09
CA GLY A 100 -10.11 -20.65 27.39
C GLY A 100 -8.63 -20.82 27.74
N SER A 101 -7.75 -20.90 26.74
CA SER A 101 -6.30 -20.90 26.93
C SER A 101 -5.72 -19.62 26.32
N ALA A 102 -5.31 -18.66 27.16
CA ALA A 102 -4.71 -17.41 26.70
C ALA A 102 -3.47 -17.64 25.81
N TRP A 103 -2.60 -18.59 26.17
CA TRP A 103 -1.40 -18.91 25.39
C TRP A 103 -1.73 -19.45 24.00
N ALA A 104 -2.76 -20.31 23.88
CA ALA A 104 -3.21 -20.82 22.60
C ALA A 104 -3.78 -19.69 21.73
N ALA A 105 -4.60 -18.80 22.30
CA ALA A 105 -5.16 -17.66 21.61
C ALA A 105 -4.08 -16.67 21.14
N TYR A 106 -3.11 -16.31 22.00
CA TYR A 106 -1.98 -15.46 21.59
C TYR A 106 -1.11 -16.12 20.53
N GLY A 107 -0.79 -17.42 20.68
CA GLY A 107 -0.05 -18.17 19.67
C GLY A 107 -0.74 -18.15 18.29
N ALA A 108 -2.05 -18.38 18.30
CA ALA A 108 -2.86 -18.38 17.08
C ALA A 108 -2.85 -17.02 16.34
N VAL A 109 -3.07 -15.92 17.06
CA VAL A 109 -3.07 -14.58 16.46
C VAL A 109 -1.68 -14.13 16.03
N VAL A 110 -0.61 -14.55 16.73
CA VAL A 110 0.78 -14.31 16.31
C VAL A 110 1.08 -15.03 15.00
N VAL A 111 0.75 -16.32 14.89
CA VAL A 111 0.93 -17.09 13.66
C VAL A 111 0.14 -16.45 12.51
N ALA A 112 -1.13 -16.11 12.74
CA ALA A 112 -1.97 -15.49 11.72
C ALA A 112 -1.42 -14.14 11.27
N GLY A 113 -1.03 -13.27 12.21
CA GLY A 113 -0.51 -11.93 11.90
C GLY A 113 0.83 -11.98 11.17
N LEU A 114 1.82 -12.74 11.68
CA LEU A 114 3.13 -12.88 11.05
C LEU A 114 3.05 -13.43 9.63
N SER A 115 2.06 -14.28 9.36
CA SER A 115 1.89 -14.95 8.07
C SER A 115 0.91 -14.22 7.15
N THR A 116 0.43 -13.03 7.49
CA THR A 116 -0.45 -12.25 6.60
C THR A 116 0.29 -11.88 5.30
N PRO A 117 -0.19 -12.36 4.13
CA PRO A 117 0.56 -12.21 2.88
C PRO A 117 0.62 -10.74 2.41
N PRO A 118 1.76 -10.25 1.90
CA PRO A 118 1.93 -8.89 1.40
C PRO A 118 1.35 -8.73 -0.02
N LEU A 119 0.05 -8.96 -0.17
CA LEU A 119 -0.64 -8.91 -1.47
C LEU A 119 -0.63 -7.52 -2.09
N GLU A 120 -0.69 -6.47 -1.26
CA GLU A 120 -0.63 -5.07 -1.70
C GLU A 120 0.69 -4.75 -2.37
N GLY A 121 1.79 -5.00 -1.67
CA GLY A 121 3.14 -4.80 -2.19
C GLY A 121 3.37 -5.63 -3.44
N GLY A 122 2.90 -6.88 -3.44
CA GLY A 122 2.97 -7.77 -4.59
C GLY A 122 2.20 -7.24 -5.81
N LEU A 123 0.98 -6.76 -5.63
CA LEU A 123 0.20 -6.15 -6.72
C LEU A 123 0.91 -4.93 -7.30
N ARG A 124 1.40 -4.02 -6.43
CA ARG A 124 2.10 -2.80 -6.85
C ARG A 124 3.37 -3.12 -7.63
N ALA A 125 4.10 -4.18 -7.25
CA ALA A 125 5.26 -4.67 -7.99
C ALA A 125 4.92 -5.25 -9.38
N LEU A 126 3.68 -5.72 -9.59
CA LEU A 126 3.23 -6.25 -10.89
C LEU A 126 2.82 -5.17 -11.89
N TRP A 127 2.34 -4.01 -11.42
CA TRP A 127 1.76 -3.00 -12.31
C TRP A 127 2.66 -2.56 -13.45
N PRO A 128 3.98 -2.28 -13.26
CA PRO A 128 4.84 -1.89 -14.35
C PRO A 128 4.88 -2.94 -15.47
N GLY A 129 5.00 -4.22 -15.13
CA GLY A 129 5.02 -5.32 -16.11
C GLY A 129 3.68 -5.53 -16.81
N VAL A 130 2.57 -5.51 -16.08
CA VAL A 130 1.20 -5.71 -16.61
C VAL A 130 0.79 -4.58 -17.55
N LEU A 131 1.22 -3.35 -17.26
CA LEU A 131 0.84 -2.15 -18.00
C LEU A 131 1.87 -1.71 -19.07
N GLY A 132 2.88 -2.58 -19.34
CA GLY A 132 3.87 -2.35 -20.39
C GLY A 132 4.81 -1.17 -20.13
N GLY A 133 5.10 -0.89 -18.85
CA GLY A 133 6.04 0.15 -18.43
C GLY A 133 5.57 1.60 -18.69
N LYS A 134 4.31 1.82 -19.11
CA LYS A 134 3.78 3.17 -19.36
C LYS A 134 3.52 3.86 -18.03
N GLU A 135 4.36 4.83 -17.66
CA GLU A 135 4.29 5.54 -16.37
C GLU A 135 2.88 6.06 -16.04
N GLU A 136 2.21 6.66 -17.03
CA GLU A 136 0.86 7.21 -16.85
C GLU A 136 -0.17 6.15 -16.42
N ARG A 137 -0.08 4.93 -16.99
CA ARG A 137 -0.97 3.82 -16.63
C ARG A 137 -0.63 3.25 -15.26
N VAL A 138 0.66 3.17 -14.93
CA VAL A 138 1.13 2.73 -13.60
C VAL A 138 0.67 3.74 -12.52
N HIS A 139 0.77 5.04 -12.78
CA HIS A 139 0.28 6.07 -11.87
C HIS A 139 -1.24 5.98 -11.65
N ALA A 140 -2.01 5.74 -12.72
CA ALA A 140 -3.46 5.51 -12.62
C ALA A 140 -3.78 4.23 -11.83
N ALA A 141 -2.98 3.16 -11.98
CA ALA A 141 -3.15 1.93 -11.21
C ALA A 141 -2.87 2.13 -9.72
N TYR A 142 -1.84 2.89 -9.35
CA TYR A 142 -1.57 3.25 -7.96
C TYR A 142 -2.67 4.12 -7.35
N ALA A 143 -3.25 5.05 -8.12
CA ALA A 143 -4.39 5.84 -7.67
C ALA A 143 -5.64 4.96 -7.46
N MET A 144 -5.87 4.01 -8.36
CA MET A 144 -6.97 3.05 -8.23
C MET A 144 -6.78 2.12 -7.02
N ASP A 145 -5.55 1.66 -6.74
CA ASP A 145 -5.26 0.86 -5.55
C ASP A 145 -5.46 1.66 -4.26
N ALA A 146 -5.07 2.94 -4.22
CA ALA A 146 -5.34 3.82 -3.08
C ALA A 146 -6.85 4.00 -2.83
N VAL A 147 -7.64 4.21 -3.89
CA VAL A 147 -9.10 4.27 -3.79
C VAL A 147 -9.71 2.95 -3.32
N ALA A 148 -9.22 1.82 -3.85
CA ALA A 148 -9.66 0.50 -3.45
C ALA A 148 -9.35 0.20 -1.97
N GLN A 149 -8.27 0.73 -1.45
CA GLN A 149 -7.92 0.65 -0.04
C GLN A 149 -8.94 1.37 0.85
N GLU A 150 -9.39 2.57 0.47
CA GLU A 150 -10.43 3.30 1.21
C GLU A 150 -11.78 2.55 1.20
N VAL A 151 -12.13 1.97 0.05
CA VAL A 151 -13.33 1.11 -0.06
C VAL A 151 -13.21 -0.10 0.89
N MET A 152 -12.04 -0.73 0.97
CA MET A 152 -11.81 -1.88 1.86
C MET A 152 -11.96 -1.50 3.33
N PHE A 153 -11.44 -0.36 3.77
CA PHE A 153 -11.59 0.12 5.14
C PHE A 153 -13.04 0.45 5.50
N THR A 154 -13.84 0.86 4.52
CA THR A 154 -15.27 1.16 4.74
C THR A 154 -16.13 -0.10 4.69
N VAL A 155 -15.95 -0.94 3.67
CA VAL A 155 -16.79 -2.12 3.41
C VAL A 155 -16.37 -3.31 4.29
N GLY A 156 -15.09 -3.44 4.61
CA GLY A 156 -14.56 -4.58 5.38
C GLY A 156 -15.28 -4.80 6.71
N PRO A 157 -15.36 -3.81 7.61
CA PRO A 157 -16.11 -3.94 8.88
C PRO A 157 -17.59 -4.29 8.69
N LEU A 158 -18.24 -3.76 7.65
CA LEU A 158 -19.64 -4.08 7.32
C LEU A 158 -19.81 -5.53 6.90
N LEU A 159 -18.85 -6.08 6.15
CA LEU A 159 -18.86 -7.50 5.78
C LEU A 159 -18.67 -8.40 7.00
N VAL A 160 -17.80 -8.03 7.95
CA VAL A 160 -17.65 -8.79 9.19
C VAL A 160 -18.96 -8.82 9.97
N THR A 161 -19.57 -7.66 10.21
CA THR A 161 -20.85 -7.57 10.92
C THR A 161 -21.96 -8.33 10.23
N LEU A 162 -22.00 -8.27 8.89
CA LEU A 162 -22.97 -9.05 8.09
C LEU A 162 -22.75 -10.55 8.30
N PHE A 163 -21.53 -11.05 8.22
CA PHE A 163 -21.24 -12.46 8.37
C PHE A 163 -21.50 -12.97 9.80
N VAL A 164 -21.20 -12.14 10.80
CA VAL A 164 -21.57 -12.43 12.20
C VAL A 164 -23.09 -12.50 12.38
N ALA A 165 -23.83 -11.59 11.73
CA ALA A 165 -25.30 -11.59 11.80
C ALA A 165 -25.94 -12.76 11.06
N LEU A 166 -25.33 -13.24 9.94
CA LEU A 166 -25.85 -14.35 9.16
C LEU A 166 -25.55 -15.73 9.77
N TRP A 167 -24.44 -15.82 10.49
CA TRP A 167 -23.96 -17.09 11.08
C TRP A 167 -23.61 -16.86 12.56
N ASP A 168 -22.34 -16.89 12.89
CA ASP A 168 -21.77 -16.61 14.21
C ASP A 168 -20.35 -16.03 14.04
N PRO A 169 -19.73 -15.47 15.09
CA PRO A 169 -18.41 -14.89 15.01
C PRO A 169 -17.29 -15.85 14.60
N ALA A 170 -17.37 -17.15 15.00
CA ALA A 170 -16.39 -18.15 14.60
C ALA A 170 -16.51 -18.47 13.12
N ALA A 171 -17.72 -18.69 12.62
CA ALA A 171 -17.98 -18.92 11.20
C ALA A 171 -17.59 -17.70 10.36
N ALA A 172 -17.89 -16.47 10.80
CA ALA A 172 -17.48 -15.25 10.12
C ALA A 172 -15.95 -15.15 10.01
N LEU A 173 -15.22 -15.45 11.10
CA LEU A 173 -13.76 -15.47 11.12
C LEU A 173 -13.21 -16.47 10.09
N LEU A 174 -13.74 -17.70 10.06
CA LEU A 174 -13.31 -18.75 9.14
C LEU A 174 -13.62 -18.43 7.68
N VAL A 175 -14.83 -17.95 7.39
CA VAL A 175 -15.29 -17.61 6.03
C VAL A 175 -14.48 -16.48 5.44
N ILE A 176 -14.19 -15.41 6.23
CA ILE A 176 -13.37 -14.29 5.78
C ILE A 176 -11.96 -14.77 5.40
N ASN A 177 -11.36 -15.65 6.23
CA ASN A 177 -10.03 -16.17 5.95
C ASN A 177 -10.02 -17.14 4.75
N ALA A 178 -11.05 -17.98 4.58
CA ALA A 178 -11.20 -18.83 3.40
C ALA A 178 -11.34 -18.00 2.11
N ILE A 179 -12.15 -16.96 2.13
CA ILE A 179 -12.29 -15.99 1.02
C ILE A 179 -10.94 -15.32 0.74
N GLY A 180 -10.19 -14.93 1.78
CA GLY A 180 -8.85 -14.36 1.66
C GLY A 180 -7.86 -15.31 0.96
N VAL A 181 -7.85 -16.59 1.33
CA VAL A 181 -7.02 -17.61 0.65
C VAL A 181 -7.41 -17.78 -0.82
N LEU A 182 -8.71 -17.79 -1.15
CA LEU A 182 -9.19 -17.85 -2.54
C LEU A 182 -8.77 -16.61 -3.33
N GLY A 183 -8.82 -15.42 -2.72
CA GLY A 183 -8.30 -14.20 -3.31
C GLY A 183 -6.81 -14.28 -3.61
N ALA A 184 -6.01 -14.69 -2.63
CA ALA A 184 -4.56 -14.90 -2.80
C ALA A 184 -4.28 -15.93 -3.89
N LEU A 185 -5.00 -17.07 -3.90
CA LEU A 185 -4.88 -18.11 -4.93
C LEU A 185 -5.15 -17.53 -6.33
N SER A 186 -6.21 -16.70 -6.48
CA SER A 186 -6.55 -16.09 -7.77
C SER A 186 -5.44 -15.20 -8.33
N VAL A 187 -4.69 -14.53 -7.44
CA VAL A 187 -3.54 -13.70 -7.80
C VAL A 187 -2.34 -14.56 -8.19
N VAL A 188 -1.94 -15.51 -7.33
CA VAL A 188 -0.68 -16.26 -7.51
C VAL A 188 -0.72 -17.24 -8.68
N VAL A 189 -1.90 -17.74 -9.09
CA VAL A 189 -2.03 -18.58 -10.29
C VAL A 189 -2.10 -17.77 -11.59
N SER A 190 -2.14 -16.42 -11.51
CA SER A 190 -2.11 -15.57 -12.70
C SER A 190 -0.74 -15.64 -13.38
N GLU A 191 -0.73 -15.51 -14.70
CA GLU A 191 0.51 -15.50 -15.50
C GLU A 191 1.48 -14.39 -15.03
N PRO A 192 1.05 -13.12 -14.82
CA PRO A 192 1.95 -12.07 -14.36
C PRO A 192 2.61 -12.39 -13.02
N SER A 193 1.87 -12.94 -12.04
CA SER A 193 2.42 -13.30 -10.74
C SER A 193 3.43 -14.45 -10.83
N ARG A 194 3.14 -15.46 -11.65
CA ARG A 194 4.06 -16.61 -11.86
C ARG A 194 5.32 -16.25 -12.63
N ALA A 195 5.21 -15.35 -13.61
CA ALA A 195 6.31 -14.89 -14.42
C ALA A 195 7.18 -13.84 -13.71
N TRP A 196 6.60 -13.12 -12.74
CA TRP A 196 7.29 -12.04 -12.07
C TRP A 196 8.53 -12.50 -11.32
N ARG A 197 9.60 -11.77 -11.52
CA ARG A 197 10.86 -11.92 -10.79
C ARG A 197 11.34 -10.53 -10.41
N SER A 198 11.87 -10.41 -9.23
CA SER A 198 12.54 -9.20 -8.79
C SER A 198 13.81 -8.95 -9.60
N GLU A 199 14.16 -7.69 -9.79
CA GLU A 199 15.44 -7.33 -10.39
C GLU A 199 16.61 -7.90 -9.56
N PRO A 200 17.77 -8.19 -10.17
CA PRO A 200 18.97 -8.56 -9.43
C PRO A 200 19.27 -7.52 -8.36
N ARG A 201 19.52 -7.98 -7.14
CA ARG A 201 19.78 -7.08 -6.01
C ARG A 201 21.20 -7.28 -5.47
N GLU A 202 21.78 -6.22 -4.95
CA GLU A 202 22.95 -6.35 -4.08
C GLU A 202 22.53 -6.97 -2.74
N ALA A 203 23.28 -7.98 -2.29
CA ALA A 203 23.04 -8.58 -0.98
C ALA A 203 23.36 -7.57 0.12
N HIS A 204 22.31 -7.07 0.79
CA HIS A 204 22.45 -6.14 1.91
C HIS A 204 21.43 -6.48 2.99
N TRP A 205 21.87 -6.50 4.26
CA TRP A 205 21.03 -6.91 5.38
C TRP A 205 19.84 -5.95 5.63
N LEU A 206 20.03 -4.64 5.37
CA LEU A 206 18.97 -3.62 5.47
C LEU A 206 17.91 -3.72 4.35
N GLY A 207 18.18 -4.44 3.26
CA GLY A 207 17.23 -4.58 2.15
C GLY A 207 16.75 -3.22 1.61
N ALA A 208 15.43 -3.00 1.62
CA ALA A 208 14.82 -1.75 1.17
C ALA A 208 15.22 -0.52 2.02
N LEU A 209 15.45 -0.73 3.33
CA LEU A 209 15.75 0.37 4.27
C LEU A 209 17.13 1.01 4.05
N ARG A 210 17.96 0.50 3.14
CA ARG A 210 19.23 1.15 2.77
C ARG A 210 19.03 2.45 1.97
N SER A 211 17.82 2.69 1.45
CA SER A 211 17.50 3.91 0.71
C SER A 211 17.12 5.05 1.65
N PRO A 212 17.92 6.14 1.74
CA PRO A 212 17.55 7.27 2.58
C PRO A 212 16.31 8.02 2.08
N GLY A 213 16.03 7.99 0.78
CA GLY A 213 14.79 8.54 0.22
C GLY A 213 13.56 7.74 0.64
N LEU A 214 13.67 6.40 0.68
CA LEU A 214 12.61 5.56 1.21
C LEU A 214 12.41 5.82 2.71
N LEU A 215 13.47 5.89 3.52
CA LEU A 215 13.36 6.18 4.96
C LEU A 215 12.66 7.51 5.23
N ALA A 216 12.98 8.56 4.46
CA ALA A 216 12.31 9.85 4.55
C ALA A 216 10.80 9.74 4.27
N LEU A 217 10.43 8.97 3.25
CA LEU A 217 9.04 8.72 2.90
C LEU A 217 8.32 7.93 4.01
N LEU A 218 8.95 6.86 4.51
CA LEU A 218 8.41 6.05 5.61
C LEU A 218 8.17 6.89 6.87
N GLY A 219 9.13 7.76 7.23
CA GLY A 219 8.99 8.70 8.35
C GLY A 219 7.83 9.66 8.17
N SER A 220 7.63 10.21 6.97
CA SER A 220 6.45 11.06 6.70
C SER A 220 5.14 10.29 6.84
N PHE A 221 5.05 9.09 6.26
CA PHE A 221 3.82 8.28 6.30
C PHE A 221 3.52 7.65 7.65
N PHE A 222 4.52 7.47 8.51
CA PHE A 222 4.31 7.20 9.93
C PHE A 222 3.45 8.30 10.58
N PHE A 223 3.77 9.57 10.34
CA PHE A 223 2.98 10.67 10.88
C PHE A 223 1.61 10.84 10.19
N VAL A 224 1.49 10.55 8.88
CA VAL A 224 0.19 10.52 8.21
C VAL A 224 -0.72 9.46 8.83
N GLY A 225 -0.17 8.25 9.10
CA GLY A 225 -0.88 7.22 9.85
C GLY A 225 -1.28 7.72 11.25
N GLY A 226 -0.35 8.38 11.97
CA GLY A 226 -0.59 8.96 13.28
C GLY A 226 -1.76 9.95 13.29
N ALA A 227 -1.87 10.79 12.28
CA ALA A 227 -2.99 11.70 12.12
C ALA A 227 -4.33 10.93 11.98
N LEU A 228 -4.38 9.89 11.16
CA LEU A 228 -5.60 9.09 10.98
C LEU A 228 -5.99 8.32 12.24
N GLY A 229 -5.01 7.74 12.95
CA GLY A 229 -5.26 7.08 14.22
C GLY A 229 -5.86 8.04 15.26
N SER A 230 -5.34 9.26 15.34
CA SER A 230 -5.87 10.26 16.28
C SER A 230 -7.27 10.77 15.86
N ILE A 231 -7.55 10.96 14.56
CA ILE A 231 -8.87 11.32 14.04
C ILE A 231 -9.91 10.25 14.42
N THR A 232 -9.54 8.97 14.43
CA THR A 232 -10.43 7.88 14.82
C THR A 232 -10.90 8.05 16.27
N VAL A 233 -9.98 8.28 17.21
CA VAL A 233 -10.30 8.47 18.64
C VAL A 233 -11.05 9.79 18.89
N ALA A 234 -10.54 10.89 18.31
CA ALA A 234 -11.18 12.19 18.42
C ALA A 234 -12.60 12.19 17.81
N GLY A 235 -12.82 11.43 16.74
CA GLY A 235 -14.13 11.27 16.12
C GLY A 235 -15.12 10.52 17.01
N VAL A 236 -14.66 9.50 17.77
CA VAL A 236 -15.50 8.84 18.78
C VAL A 236 -15.87 9.81 19.89
N ALA A 237 -14.88 10.51 20.45
CA ALA A 237 -15.14 11.53 21.49
C ALA A 237 -16.10 12.61 21.01
N TYR A 238 -15.95 13.06 19.76
CA TYR A 238 -16.86 14.01 19.12
C TYR A 238 -18.31 13.49 19.05
N ALA A 239 -18.49 12.20 18.75
CA ALA A 239 -19.82 11.58 18.71
C ALA A 239 -20.42 11.47 20.13
N ASP A 240 -19.60 11.16 21.14
CA ASP A 240 -20.00 11.11 22.55
C ASP A 240 -20.43 12.49 23.04
N ASP A 241 -19.69 13.56 22.71
CA ASP A 241 -20.08 14.96 23.04
C ASP A 241 -21.44 15.38 22.46
N HIS A 242 -21.83 14.74 21.32
CA HIS A 242 -23.13 15.01 20.68
C HIS A 242 -24.23 14.00 21.08
N GLY A 243 -23.93 13.05 21.97
CA GLY A 243 -24.88 12.03 22.43
C GLY A 243 -25.42 11.11 21.33
N ASN A 244 -24.71 11.00 20.20
CA ASN A 244 -25.15 10.21 19.04
C ASN A 244 -23.99 9.52 18.32
N GLN A 245 -23.86 8.22 18.52
CA GLN A 245 -22.81 7.39 17.92
C GLN A 245 -22.84 7.37 16.37
N ALA A 246 -24.00 7.64 15.74
CA ALA A 246 -24.09 7.73 14.29
C ALA A 246 -23.24 8.87 13.71
N VAL A 247 -22.97 9.92 14.50
CA VAL A 247 -22.13 11.05 14.10
C VAL A 247 -20.71 10.60 13.75
N TYR A 248 -20.14 9.65 14.50
CA TYR A 248 -18.85 9.04 14.16
C TYR A 248 -18.88 8.36 12.79
N GLY A 249 -19.92 7.56 12.54
CA GLY A 249 -20.09 6.89 11.25
C GLY A 249 -20.17 7.88 10.08
N TRP A 250 -20.91 8.97 10.25
CA TRP A 250 -21.01 10.03 9.23
C TRP A 250 -19.69 10.75 9.00
N LEU A 251 -18.94 11.02 10.07
CA LEU A 251 -17.61 11.64 9.98
C LEU A 251 -16.64 10.75 9.18
N MET A 252 -16.58 9.45 9.50
CA MET A 252 -15.72 8.49 8.79
C MET A 252 -16.18 8.27 7.34
N ALA A 253 -17.49 8.21 7.11
CA ALA A 253 -18.05 8.13 5.76
C ALA A 253 -17.72 9.38 4.92
N ALA A 254 -17.81 10.57 5.50
CA ALA A 254 -17.44 11.82 4.84
C ALA A 254 -15.95 11.86 4.47
N LEU A 255 -15.08 11.48 5.39
CA LEU A 255 -13.63 11.34 5.15
C LEU A 255 -13.36 10.37 3.98
N GLY A 256 -13.98 9.19 4.01
CA GLY A 256 -13.85 8.17 2.97
C GLY A 256 -14.40 8.60 1.61
N LEU A 257 -15.56 9.29 1.59
CA LEU A 257 -16.12 9.86 0.34
C LEU A 257 -15.20 10.95 -0.25
N GLY A 258 -14.62 11.77 0.62
CA GLY A 258 -13.60 12.74 0.21
C GLY A 258 -12.38 12.04 -0.42
N ALA A 259 -11.88 10.99 0.25
CA ALA A 259 -10.73 10.21 -0.25
C ALA A 259 -11.04 9.53 -1.58
N LEU A 260 -12.25 8.97 -1.74
CA LEU A 260 -12.73 8.39 -2.99
C LEU A 260 -12.75 9.44 -4.11
N ALA A 261 -13.37 10.59 -3.88
CA ALA A 261 -13.46 11.68 -4.86
C ALA A 261 -12.06 12.20 -5.24
N GLY A 262 -11.20 12.43 -4.25
CA GLY A 262 -9.83 12.88 -4.44
C GLY A 262 -8.98 11.86 -5.22
N GLY A 263 -9.05 10.60 -4.86
CA GLY A 263 -8.31 9.51 -5.52
C GLY A 263 -8.74 9.30 -6.97
N VAL A 264 -10.05 9.30 -7.23
CA VAL A 264 -10.60 9.19 -8.59
C VAL A 264 -10.17 10.37 -9.47
N THR A 265 -10.28 11.60 -8.96
CA THR A 265 -9.88 12.81 -9.70
C THR A 265 -8.37 12.88 -9.93
N TYR A 266 -7.58 12.45 -8.93
CA TYR A 266 -6.14 12.41 -9.03
C TYR A 266 -5.66 11.43 -10.11
N GLY A 267 -6.17 10.20 -10.10
CA GLY A 267 -5.76 9.17 -11.04
C GLY A 267 -6.32 9.34 -12.45
N ALA A 268 -7.40 10.15 -12.62
CA ALA A 268 -7.95 10.51 -13.92
C ALA A 268 -7.17 11.62 -14.64
N ARG A 269 -6.18 12.24 -13.97
CA ARG A 269 -5.42 13.37 -14.50
C ARG A 269 -3.96 12.99 -14.71
N GLN A 270 -3.42 13.40 -15.85
CA GLN A 270 -1.99 13.35 -16.10
C GLN A 270 -1.29 14.48 -15.34
N TRP A 271 -0.25 14.13 -14.59
CA TRP A 271 0.48 15.08 -13.75
C TRP A 271 1.88 15.29 -14.30
N ALA A 272 2.20 16.50 -14.67
CA ALA A 272 3.55 16.91 -15.03
C ALA A 272 4.41 17.18 -13.77
N GLY A 273 5.73 17.00 -13.89
CA GLY A 273 6.70 17.32 -12.86
C GLY A 273 7.02 16.20 -11.89
N ALA A 274 7.95 16.46 -10.99
CA ALA A 274 8.49 15.47 -10.05
C ALA A 274 7.44 15.04 -9.02
N PRO A 275 7.18 13.73 -8.86
CA PRO A 275 6.21 13.21 -7.89
C PRO A 275 6.55 13.58 -6.45
N GLU A 276 7.83 13.76 -6.11
CA GLU A 276 8.28 14.15 -4.78
C GLU A 276 7.79 15.57 -4.38
N ARG A 277 7.78 16.52 -5.34
CA ARG A 277 7.22 17.87 -5.12
C ARG A 277 5.72 17.82 -4.96
N ARG A 278 5.05 17.01 -5.78
CA ARG A 278 3.61 16.83 -5.74
C ARG A 278 3.18 16.16 -4.42
N LEU A 279 3.91 15.14 -3.96
CA LEU A 279 3.67 14.50 -2.67
C LEU A 279 3.75 15.52 -1.53
N ARG A 280 4.78 16.35 -1.51
CA ARG A 280 4.92 17.40 -0.50
C ARG A 280 3.75 18.39 -0.51
N LEU A 281 3.26 18.78 -1.69
CA LEU A 281 2.08 19.65 -1.81
C LEU A 281 0.82 18.93 -1.28
N LEU A 282 0.61 17.67 -1.62
CA LEU A 282 -0.55 16.89 -1.17
C LEU A 282 -0.55 16.70 0.35
N VAL A 283 0.61 16.40 0.94
CA VAL A 283 0.77 16.29 2.40
C VAL A 283 0.62 17.66 3.08
N ALA A 284 1.07 18.75 2.46
CA ALA A 284 0.84 20.10 2.97
C ALA A 284 -0.66 20.46 3.01
N LEU A 285 -1.37 20.17 1.92
CA LEU A 285 -2.83 20.40 1.84
C LEU A 285 -3.56 19.51 2.86
N LEU A 286 -3.16 18.25 3.01
CA LEU A 286 -3.71 17.36 4.02
C LEU A 286 -3.50 17.90 5.44
N ALA A 287 -2.28 18.33 5.78
CA ALA A 287 -1.93 18.91 7.07
C ALA A 287 -2.75 20.19 7.37
N VAL A 288 -2.91 21.05 6.35
CA VAL A 288 -3.75 22.27 6.49
C VAL A 288 -5.23 21.91 6.72
N CYS A 289 -5.74 20.87 6.06
CA CYS A 289 -7.12 20.42 6.23
C CYS A 289 -7.38 19.76 7.60
N TYR A 290 -6.36 19.31 8.31
CA TYR A 290 -6.53 18.81 9.69
C TYR A 290 -6.68 19.94 10.71
N LEU A 291 -6.14 21.14 10.46
CA LEU A 291 -6.22 22.26 11.41
C LEU A 291 -7.65 22.66 11.77
N PRO A 292 -8.58 22.86 10.82
CA PRO A 292 -9.93 23.30 11.17
C PRO A 292 -10.77 22.23 11.89
N LEU A 293 -10.36 20.96 11.91
CA LEU A 293 -11.02 19.93 12.73
C LEU A 293 -10.92 20.24 14.24
N MET A 294 -9.87 20.96 14.67
CA MET A 294 -9.71 21.41 16.06
C MET A 294 -10.79 22.43 16.51
N LEU A 295 -11.48 23.07 15.59
CA LEU A 295 -12.54 24.02 15.91
C LEU A 295 -13.80 23.31 16.42
N VAL A 296 -13.89 22.00 16.25
CA VAL A 296 -15.00 21.15 16.71
C VAL A 296 -16.38 21.77 16.37
N PRO A 297 -16.62 22.15 15.09
CA PRO A 297 -17.89 22.77 14.71
C PRO A 297 -19.03 21.74 14.75
N GLY A 298 -20.27 22.19 14.54
CA GLY A 298 -21.42 21.28 14.49
C GLY A 298 -21.32 20.20 13.45
N PRO A 299 -22.08 19.08 13.57
CA PRO A 299 -21.85 17.82 12.85
C PRO A 299 -21.78 17.94 11.31
N VAL A 300 -22.62 18.80 10.71
CA VAL A 300 -22.63 19.01 9.25
C VAL A 300 -21.34 19.68 8.77
N ALA A 301 -20.89 20.72 9.49
CA ALA A 301 -19.64 21.41 9.16
C ALA A 301 -18.43 20.50 9.40
N MET A 302 -18.44 19.70 10.48
CA MET A 302 -17.39 18.74 10.80
C MET A 302 -17.27 17.65 9.71
N ALA A 303 -18.41 17.12 9.24
CA ALA A 303 -18.43 16.18 8.12
C ALA A 303 -17.87 16.80 6.83
N GLY A 304 -18.20 18.07 6.55
CA GLY A 304 -17.62 18.82 5.42
C GLY A 304 -16.11 18.98 5.51
N LEU A 305 -15.58 19.29 6.70
CA LEU A 305 -14.13 19.40 6.96
C LEU A 305 -13.43 18.03 6.83
N ALA A 306 -14.05 16.97 7.34
CA ALA A 306 -13.54 15.62 7.20
C ALA A 306 -13.50 15.17 5.72
N ALA A 307 -14.57 15.46 4.96
CA ALA A 307 -14.59 15.19 3.52
C ALA A 307 -13.48 15.97 2.79
N LEU A 308 -13.26 17.24 3.12
CA LEU A 308 -12.19 18.06 2.54
C LEU A 308 -10.81 17.49 2.87
N ALA A 309 -10.57 17.06 4.10
CA ALA A 309 -9.33 16.38 4.47
C ALA A 309 -9.15 15.09 3.68
N GLY A 310 -10.20 14.29 3.53
CA GLY A 310 -10.18 13.06 2.73
C GLY A 310 -9.76 13.29 1.28
N VAL A 311 -10.16 14.39 0.65
CA VAL A 311 -9.83 14.70 -0.76
C VAL A 311 -8.32 14.62 -1.04
N PHE A 312 -7.47 14.90 -0.06
CA PHE A 312 -6.02 14.86 -0.22
C PHE A 312 -5.37 13.56 0.25
N LEU A 313 -6.09 12.73 1.02
CA LEU A 313 -5.55 11.50 1.60
C LEU A 313 -5.21 10.43 0.54
N ALA A 314 -6.18 10.02 -0.26
CA ALA A 314 -5.94 9.00 -1.29
C ALA A 314 -4.97 9.47 -2.39
N PRO A 315 -5.00 10.74 -2.86
CA PRO A 315 -3.95 11.28 -3.72
C PRO A 315 -2.55 11.25 -3.11
N ALA A 316 -2.41 11.55 -1.81
CA ALA A 316 -1.13 11.48 -1.11
C ALA A 316 -0.60 10.05 -1.07
N LEU A 317 -1.45 9.07 -0.75
CA LEU A 317 -1.11 7.63 -0.80
C LEU A 317 -0.71 7.18 -2.21
N ALA A 318 -1.50 7.52 -3.22
CA ALA A 318 -1.20 7.17 -4.61
C ALA A 318 0.15 7.77 -5.08
N CYS A 319 0.41 9.03 -4.71
CA CYS A 319 1.68 9.69 -5.01
C CYS A 319 2.84 9.05 -4.23
N ALA A 320 2.61 8.64 -2.97
CA ALA A 320 3.61 7.91 -2.19
C ALA A 320 3.99 6.59 -2.84
N PHE A 321 3.03 5.84 -3.40
CA PHE A 321 3.33 4.59 -4.11
C PHE A 321 4.27 4.81 -5.30
N ILE A 322 4.09 5.93 -6.04
CA ILE A 322 5.01 6.32 -7.12
C ILE A 322 6.41 6.61 -6.56
N VAL A 323 6.49 7.36 -5.44
CA VAL A 323 7.77 7.71 -4.82
C VAL A 323 8.46 6.48 -4.22
N VAL A 324 7.72 5.53 -3.61
CA VAL A 324 8.27 4.23 -3.16
C VAL A 324 8.90 3.49 -4.33
N ASP A 325 8.17 3.33 -5.45
CA ASP A 325 8.68 2.62 -6.63
C ASP A 325 9.97 3.22 -7.18
N ARG A 326 10.11 4.55 -7.14
CA ARG A 326 11.31 5.27 -7.60
C ARG A 326 12.49 5.18 -6.64
N HIS A 327 12.23 5.09 -5.33
CA HIS A 327 13.26 5.09 -4.29
C HIS A 327 13.60 3.71 -3.76
N ALA A 328 12.79 2.69 -4.09
CA ALA A 328 13.09 1.31 -3.75
C ALA A 328 14.39 0.88 -4.45
N PRO A 329 15.38 0.35 -3.72
CA PRO A 329 16.55 -0.26 -4.33
C PRO A 329 16.15 -1.41 -5.24
N ALA A 330 16.93 -1.66 -6.30
CA ALA A 330 16.70 -2.78 -7.20
C ALA A 330 16.51 -4.08 -6.42
N GLY A 331 15.50 -4.86 -6.80
CA GLY A 331 15.19 -6.14 -6.17
C GLY A 331 14.55 -6.07 -4.77
N THR A 332 14.00 -4.92 -4.34
CA THR A 332 13.38 -4.76 -3.01
C THR A 332 12.03 -4.04 -3.06
N VAL A 333 11.32 -4.08 -4.18
CA VAL A 333 10.10 -3.29 -4.38
C VAL A 333 8.96 -3.75 -3.48
N THR A 334 8.72 -5.07 -3.37
CA THR A 334 7.65 -5.60 -2.51
C THR A 334 7.97 -5.34 -1.04
N GLU A 335 9.22 -5.49 -0.62
CA GLU A 335 9.70 -5.16 0.72
C GLU A 335 9.46 -3.66 1.03
N ALA A 336 9.79 -2.76 0.10
CA ALA A 336 9.61 -1.31 0.28
C ALA A 336 8.14 -0.91 0.47
N PHE A 337 7.23 -1.47 -0.32
CA PHE A 337 5.79 -1.25 -0.14
C PHE A 337 5.27 -1.82 1.18
N SER A 338 5.78 -2.98 1.61
CA SER A 338 5.42 -3.59 2.89
C SER A 338 5.89 -2.73 4.06
N TRP A 339 7.09 -2.13 3.99
CA TRP A 339 7.56 -1.17 4.98
C TRP A 339 6.67 0.08 5.05
N LEU A 340 6.18 0.58 3.90
CA LEU A 340 5.26 1.73 3.89
C LEU A 340 3.99 1.42 4.68
N VAL A 341 3.37 0.27 4.45
CA VAL A 341 2.17 -0.18 5.17
C VAL A 341 2.45 -0.33 6.66
N THR A 342 3.60 -0.92 7.02
CA THR A 342 4.03 -1.10 8.42
C THR A 342 4.20 0.24 9.13
N PHE A 343 4.97 1.18 8.56
CA PHE A 343 5.20 2.49 9.19
C PHE A 343 3.91 3.29 9.34
N PHE A 344 3.06 3.26 8.32
CA PHE A 344 1.73 3.88 8.37
C PHE A 344 0.87 3.27 9.49
N GLY A 345 0.81 1.94 9.60
CA GLY A 345 0.03 1.23 10.62
C GLY A 345 0.57 1.46 12.04
N VAL A 346 1.88 1.43 12.24
CA VAL A 346 2.52 1.75 13.52
C VAL A 346 2.25 3.21 13.91
N GLY A 347 2.35 4.12 12.95
CA GLY A 347 1.99 5.52 13.14
C GLY A 347 0.55 5.66 13.60
N ALA A 348 -0.39 4.97 12.93
CA ALA A 348 -1.81 4.99 13.30
C ALA A 348 -2.04 4.49 14.74
N ALA A 349 -1.38 3.41 15.12
CA ALA A 349 -1.47 2.88 16.49
C ALA A 349 -0.95 3.89 17.53
N ILE A 350 0.18 4.55 17.27
CA ILE A 350 0.75 5.57 18.15
C ILE A 350 -0.14 6.81 18.20
N GLY A 351 -0.69 7.25 17.05
CA GLY A 351 -1.63 8.35 17.00
C GLY A 351 -2.90 8.09 17.81
N THR A 352 -3.45 6.88 17.70
CA THR A 352 -4.58 6.40 18.50
C THR A 352 -4.25 6.45 19.99
N ALA A 353 -3.08 5.94 20.39
CA ALA A 353 -2.63 5.92 21.78
C ALA A 353 -2.37 7.34 22.34
N ALA A 354 -1.89 8.26 21.50
CA ALA A 354 -1.64 9.65 21.91
C ALA A 354 -2.94 10.48 22.01
N ALA A 355 -3.93 10.17 21.17
CA ALA A 355 -5.20 10.90 21.15
C ALA A 355 -6.05 10.66 22.40
N GLY A 356 -6.03 9.46 23.01
CA GLY A 356 -6.78 9.16 24.22
C GLY A 356 -6.51 10.15 25.35
N PRO A 357 -5.26 10.20 25.89
CA PRO A 357 -4.90 11.17 26.92
C PRO A 357 -5.11 12.63 26.48
N ALA A 358 -4.90 12.97 25.20
CA ALA A 358 -5.13 14.32 24.71
C ALA A 358 -6.62 14.72 24.83
N VAL A 359 -7.55 13.81 24.51
CA VAL A 359 -8.99 14.01 24.68
C VAL A 359 -9.34 14.14 26.16
N GLU A 360 -8.80 13.28 27.03
CA GLU A 360 -9.07 13.32 28.47
C GLU A 360 -8.61 14.62 29.13
N LEU A 361 -7.46 15.17 28.71
CA LEU A 361 -6.86 16.38 29.30
C LEU A 361 -7.41 17.68 28.71
N GLY A 362 -7.74 17.71 27.43
CA GLY A 362 -8.08 18.94 26.71
C GLY A 362 -9.32 18.85 25.82
N GLY A 363 -10.14 17.81 25.99
CA GLY A 363 -11.36 17.58 25.21
C GLY A 363 -11.11 17.17 23.76
N THR A 364 -12.19 17.04 23.01
CA THR A 364 -12.21 16.57 21.61
C THR A 364 -11.31 17.39 20.68
N ALA A 365 -11.21 18.72 20.89
CA ALA A 365 -10.33 19.60 20.13
C ALA A 365 -8.86 19.20 20.23
N SER A 366 -8.41 18.78 21.41
CA SER A 366 -7.03 18.33 21.64
C SER A 366 -6.74 17.00 20.93
N GLY A 367 -7.72 16.09 20.85
CA GLY A 367 -7.62 14.87 20.06
C GLY A 367 -7.38 15.16 18.59
N PHE A 368 -8.13 16.09 17.98
CA PHE A 368 -7.87 16.56 16.60
C PHE A 368 -6.57 17.37 16.50
N GLY A 369 -6.12 18.00 17.59
CA GLY A 369 -4.81 18.66 17.69
C GLY A 369 -3.66 17.70 17.45
N VAL A 370 -3.74 16.46 17.96
CA VAL A 370 -2.73 15.41 17.70
C VAL A 370 -2.65 15.13 16.19
N ALA A 371 -3.78 15.07 15.48
CA ALA A 371 -3.78 14.89 14.02
C ALA A 371 -3.10 16.05 13.29
N SER A 372 -3.36 17.28 13.73
CA SER A 372 -2.78 18.49 13.17
C SER A 372 -1.25 18.53 13.36
N VAL A 373 -0.76 18.18 14.56
CA VAL A 373 0.66 18.07 14.87
C VAL A 373 1.30 16.97 14.03
N ALA A 374 0.66 15.81 13.93
CA ALA A 374 1.15 14.71 13.11
C ALA A 374 1.20 15.09 11.62
N GLY A 375 0.18 15.76 11.09
CA GLY A 375 0.20 16.28 9.71
C GLY A 375 1.33 17.26 9.46
N ALA A 376 1.57 18.19 10.39
CA ALA A 376 2.68 19.13 10.34
C ALA A 376 4.04 18.41 10.40
N ALA A 377 4.19 17.38 11.25
CA ALA A 377 5.39 16.57 11.34
C ALA A 377 5.65 15.78 10.04
N ALA A 378 4.61 15.22 9.41
CA ALA A 378 4.71 14.56 8.11
C ALA A 378 5.25 15.50 7.03
N LEU A 379 4.73 16.72 6.97
CA LEU A 379 5.20 17.77 6.06
C LEU A 379 6.63 18.20 6.37
N LEU A 380 6.97 18.37 7.65
CA LEU A 380 8.33 18.73 8.09
C LEU A 380 9.35 17.71 7.62
N VAL A 381 9.07 16.39 7.78
CA VAL A 381 9.96 15.34 7.29
C VAL A 381 10.21 15.49 5.80
N LEU A 382 9.15 15.65 4.96
CA LEU A 382 9.31 15.80 3.50
C LEU A 382 10.03 17.09 3.11
N THR A 383 9.91 18.17 3.88
CA THR A 383 10.57 19.43 3.57
C THR A 383 12.05 19.41 3.95
N VAL A 384 12.39 18.86 5.11
CA VAL A 384 13.79 18.71 5.56
C VAL A 384 14.55 17.73 4.65
N THR A 385 13.90 16.64 4.24
CA THR A 385 14.52 15.59 3.41
C THR A 385 14.38 15.82 1.91
N GLN A 386 13.88 16.98 1.46
CA GLN A 386 13.62 17.26 0.05
C GLN A 386 14.83 17.06 -0.89
N ARG A 387 16.06 17.33 -0.41
CA ARG A 387 17.29 17.13 -1.19
C ARG A 387 17.59 15.65 -1.39
N ILE A 388 17.31 14.83 -0.38
CA ILE A 388 17.46 13.37 -0.42
C ILE A 388 16.44 12.76 -1.40
N LEU A 389 15.21 13.24 -1.36
CA LEU A 389 14.12 12.81 -2.24
C LEU A 389 14.30 13.26 -3.71
N ALA A 390 15.10 14.30 -3.97
CA ALA A 390 15.37 14.76 -5.34
C ALA A 390 16.28 13.82 -6.16
N ALA A 391 16.95 12.85 -5.51
CA ALA A 391 17.90 11.93 -6.15
C ALA A 391 17.42 10.47 -6.03
N PRO A 392 16.50 10.00 -6.90
CA PRO A 392 15.98 8.63 -6.83
C PRO A 392 17.05 7.59 -7.15
N ALA A 393 16.97 6.44 -6.46
CA ALA A 393 17.95 5.36 -6.56
C ALA A 393 18.02 4.74 -7.96
N ARG A 394 16.90 4.68 -8.69
CA ARG A 394 16.83 4.08 -10.04
C ARG A 394 17.50 4.89 -11.15
N ALA A 395 17.72 6.19 -10.97
CA ALA A 395 18.39 7.03 -11.98
C ALA A 395 19.87 6.67 -12.21
N ARG A 396 20.50 5.92 -11.29
CA ARG A 396 21.92 5.56 -11.36
C ARG A 396 22.26 4.32 -12.18
N THR A 397 21.27 3.47 -12.50
CA THR A 397 21.52 2.18 -13.17
C THR A 397 21.32 2.22 -14.68
N VAL A 398 20.62 3.21 -15.23
CA VAL A 398 20.38 3.33 -16.67
C VAL A 398 21.59 3.88 -17.42
N ASP A 399 22.42 4.71 -16.78
CA ASP A 399 23.62 5.30 -17.42
C ASP A 399 24.84 4.38 -17.42
N ALA A 400 24.85 3.29 -16.64
CA ALA A 400 26.00 2.36 -16.55
C ALA A 400 25.96 1.21 -17.56
N SER A 401 24.89 1.04 -18.34
CA SER A 401 24.72 -0.07 -19.30
C SER A 401 24.61 0.35 -20.76
N SER A 402 24.92 1.61 -21.09
CA SER A 402 25.09 2.01 -22.50
C SER A 402 26.48 1.53 -22.96
N PRO A 403 26.61 0.51 -23.82
CA PRO A 403 27.92 0.18 -24.38
C PRO A 403 28.36 1.38 -25.20
N ALA A 404 29.50 1.95 -24.81
CA ALA A 404 30.20 2.91 -25.63
C ALA A 404 30.33 2.36 -27.05
N SER A 405 29.61 2.96 -27.98
CA SER A 405 29.79 2.73 -29.39
C SER A 405 31.25 3.03 -29.71
N SER A 406 32.06 1.99 -29.84
CA SER A 406 33.39 2.05 -30.40
C SER A 406 33.29 2.53 -31.85
N GLN A 407 33.36 3.82 -32.06
CA GLN A 407 33.71 4.37 -33.36
C GLN A 407 35.19 4.04 -33.57
N GLY A 408 35.44 3.00 -34.42
CA GLY A 408 36.73 2.73 -34.98
C GLY A 408 37.20 3.92 -35.82
N PRO A 409 38.51 4.20 -35.89
CA PRO A 409 39.03 5.35 -36.62
C PRO A 409 38.82 5.15 -38.12
N ALA A 410 38.27 6.20 -38.77
CA ALA A 410 38.15 6.33 -40.22
C ALA A 410 39.54 6.27 -40.87
N ALA A 411 39.76 5.23 -41.70
CA ALA A 411 40.89 5.19 -42.62
C ALA A 411 40.68 6.23 -43.75
N GLY A 412 41.62 7.14 -43.88
CA GLY A 412 41.67 8.14 -44.95
C GLY A 412 42.04 7.57 -46.31
N PRO A 413 41.80 8.31 -47.43
CA PRO A 413 41.96 7.79 -48.78
C PRO A 413 43.42 7.84 -49.24
N ALA A 414 43.94 6.73 -49.77
CA ALA A 414 45.20 6.68 -50.51
C ALA A 414 44.90 6.80 -52.03
N ALA A 415 45.66 7.69 -52.66
CA ALA A 415 45.65 8.00 -54.09
C ALA A 415 46.19 6.83 -54.96
N GLY A 416 45.66 6.79 -56.20
CA GLY A 416 46.12 5.89 -57.27
C GLY A 416 47.57 6.13 -57.74
N PRO A 417 48.05 5.57 -58.85
CA PRO A 417 47.47 5.60 -60.19
C PRO A 417 47.71 4.35 -61.10
N ASP A 418 47.05 4.41 -62.26
CA ASP A 418 47.41 3.92 -63.62
C ASP A 418 47.52 2.43 -63.96
N GLY A 419 46.84 2.12 -65.03
CA GLY A 419 47.43 1.32 -66.12
C GLY A 419 46.71 0.03 -66.52
N GLY A 420 46.00 0.14 -67.66
CA GLY A 420 46.15 -0.89 -68.71
C GLY A 420 45.08 -1.96 -68.90
N VAL A 421 44.20 -1.67 -69.81
CA VAL A 421 43.91 -2.39 -71.09
C VAL A 421 43.48 -3.86 -71.03
N ALA A 422 42.30 -4.07 -71.65
CA ALA A 422 41.92 -5.07 -72.65
C ALA A 422 41.21 -6.34 -72.22
N GLU A 423 40.13 -6.49 -72.91
CA GLU A 423 39.56 -7.66 -73.60
C GLU A 423 38.73 -8.65 -72.78
N GLY A 424 37.50 -8.69 -73.27
CA GLY A 424 36.52 -9.73 -73.00
C GLY A 424 36.79 -11.00 -73.86
N PRO A 425 35.85 -11.81 -74.26
CA PRO A 425 34.54 -12.14 -73.67
C PRO A 425 34.36 -13.66 -73.52
N ALA A 426 33.14 -14.03 -73.22
CA ALA A 426 32.48 -15.30 -73.63
C ALA A 426 32.38 -16.44 -72.58
N GLU A 427 31.17 -16.74 -72.46
CA GLU A 427 30.49 -18.05 -72.63
C GLU A 427 30.29 -18.95 -71.41
N ARG A 428 29.03 -19.05 -71.11
CA ARG A 428 28.11 -20.21 -71.12
C ARG A 428 28.32 -21.37 -70.14
N LEU A 429 27.19 -21.64 -69.63
CA LEU A 429 26.47 -22.94 -69.56
C LEU A 429 26.49 -23.70 -68.22
N VAL A 430 25.29 -23.80 -67.70
CA VAL A 430 24.52 -25.02 -67.41
C VAL A 430 24.87 -25.85 -66.14
N GLY A 431 23.93 -25.98 -65.30
CA GLY A 431 23.36 -27.27 -64.92
C GLY A 431 23.60 -27.76 -63.49
N ASN A 432 22.54 -27.90 -62.94
CA ASN A 432 21.89 -28.78 -61.97
C ASN A 432 21.55 -28.16 -60.64
#